data_bd298cf540ef78a07bf2c14e8ad8b63d
#
_entry.id   bd298cf540ef78a07bf2c14e8ad8b63d
#
_cell.length_a   1.000
_cell.length_b   1.000
_cell.length_c   1.000
_cell.angle_alpha   90.00
_cell.angle_beta   90.00
_cell.angle_gamma   90.00
#
_symmetry.space_group_name_H-M   'P 1'
#
loop_
_entity.id
_entity.type
_entity.pdbx_description
1 polymer ?
#
loop_
_entity_poly.entity_id
_entity_poly.type
_entity_poly.pdbx_seq_one_letter_code
_entity_poly.pdbx_strand_id
1 'polypeptide(L)'
;MADIHIADFYKDVARIFAQLYLSFPRKITLFVEDISGPDSPDEFGLHCTRFQSCFSTMIWLAETGYIHYESTIRQEALEQVTLSHKGFTALYWRLDLEELSGIAVDADKELPPSVQETYASSIYLVRQALKSGSSHAIEQVVQTLLRK
;
A
#
# COMPACT_ATOMS: atom_id res chain seq x y z
N MET A 1 -9.25 23.12 -0.82
CA MET A 1 -8.16 22.62 -1.69
C MET A 1 -7.77 21.23 -1.27
N ALA A 2 -7.81 20.28 -2.18
CA ALA A 2 -7.42 18.90 -1.85
C ALA A 2 -5.91 18.82 -1.70
N ASP A 3 -5.46 18.18 -0.65
CA ASP A 3 -4.04 17.93 -0.42
C ASP A 3 -3.61 16.75 -1.28
N ILE A 4 -3.21 17.04 -2.52
CA ILE A 4 -2.87 16.04 -3.52
C ILE A 4 -1.76 15.11 -3.02
N HIS A 5 -0.78 15.64 -2.31
CA HIS A 5 0.32 14.83 -1.77
C HIS A 5 -0.17 13.80 -0.74
N ILE A 6 -1.24 14.07 -0.02
CA ILE A 6 -1.85 13.12 0.92
C ILE A 6 -2.57 12.00 0.16
N ALA A 7 -3.32 12.35 -0.89
CA ALA A 7 -3.95 11.35 -1.75
C ALA A 7 -2.92 10.44 -2.39
N ASP A 8 -1.80 11.01 -2.86
CA ASP A 8 -0.68 10.24 -3.42
C ASP A 8 -0.04 9.33 -2.37
N PHE A 9 0.09 9.80 -1.13
CA PHE A 9 0.61 8.99 -0.03
C PHE A 9 -0.23 7.73 0.18
N TYR A 10 -1.54 7.86 0.27
CA TYR A 10 -2.41 6.69 0.46
C TYR A 10 -2.33 5.72 -0.72
N LYS A 11 -2.27 6.25 -1.94
CA LYS A 11 -2.13 5.42 -3.13
C LYS A 11 -0.80 4.65 -3.12
N ASP A 12 0.29 5.31 -2.76
CA ASP A 12 1.60 4.68 -2.67
C ASP A 12 1.62 3.59 -1.60
N VAL A 13 1.07 3.85 -0.42
CA VAL A 13 0.96 2.85 0.65
C VAL A 13 0.21 1.62 0.17
N ALA A 14 -0.93 1.81 -0.49
CA ALA A 14 -1.74 0.70 -0.99
C ALA A 14 -0.97 -0.15 -2.00
N ARG A 15 -0.26 0.49 -2.95
CA ARG A 15 0.51 -0.21 -3.97
C ARG A 15 1.71 -0.95 -3.38
N ILE A 16 2.40 -0.32 -2.42
CA ILE A 16 3.53 -0.95 -1.73
C ILE A 16 3.07 -2.19 -0.99
N PHE A 17 2.00 -2.09 -0.24
CA PHE A 17 1.44 -3.22 0.50
C PHE A 17 1.01 -4.35 -0.43
N ALA A 18 0.32 -4.02 -1.52
CA ALA A 18 -0.12 -5.05 -2.48
C ALA A 18 1.07 -5.79 -3.08
N GLN A 19 2.13 -5.07 -3.45
CA GLN A 19 3.33 -5.68 -4.04
C GLN A 19 4.09 -6.53 -3.03
N LEU A 20 4.28 -6.03 -1.81
CA LEU A 20 5.01 -6.76 -0.78
C LEU A 20 4.25 -7.99 -0.29
N TYR A 21 2.93 -7.93 -0.27
CA TYR A 21 2.12 -9.09 0.11
C TYR A 21 2.29 -10.25 -0.88
N LEU A 22 2.39 -9.94 -2.18
CA LEU A 22 2.60 -10.96 -3.22
C LEU A 22 3.91 -11.72 -3.04
N SER A 23 4.95 -11.06 -2.59
CA SER A 23 6.27 -11.67 -2.41
C SER A 23 6.49 -12.21 -0.99
N PHE A 24 5.66 -11.82 -0.01
CA PHE A 24 5.83 -12.22 1.39
C PHE A 24 5.89 -13.74 1.53
N PRO A 25 6.80 -14.31 2.32
CA PRO A 25 7.81 -13.65 3.17
C PRO A 25 9.17 -13.43 2.50
N ARG A 26 9.26 -13.59 1.19
CA ARG A 26 10.52 -13.37 0.46
C ARG A 26 10.85 -11.88 0.43
N LYS A 27 12.13 -11.57 0.58
CA LYS A 27 12.63 -10.20 0.47
C LYS A 27 12.85 -9.86 -1.00
N ILE A 28 12.43 -8.66 -1.39
CA ILE A 28 12.57 -8.17 -2.76
C ILE A 28 13.21 -6.79 -2.77
N THR A 29 13.64 -6.35 -3.94
CA THR A 29 14.01 -4.95 -4.16
C THR A 29 12.77 -4.19 -4.57
N LEU A 30 12.44 -3.14 -3.83
CA LEU A 30 11.26 -2.32 -4.08
C LEU A 30 11.68 -1.03 -4.77
N PHE A 31 11.34 -0.90 -6.05
CA PHE A 31 11.68 0.28 -6.85
C PHE A 31 10.58 1.32 -6.78
N VAL A 32 10.98 2.58 -6.62
CA VAL A 32 10.04 3.71 -6.60
C VAL A 32 9.24 3.78 -7.90
N GLU A 33 9.91 3.56 -9.05
CA GLU A 33 9.24 3.63 -10.35
C GLU A 33 8.11 2.60 -10.53
N ASP A 34 8.19 1.47 -9.81
CA ASP A 34 7.14 0.45 -9.85
C ASP A 34 5.90 0.88 -9.07
N ILE A 35 6.04 1.83 -8.18
CA ILE A 35 4.95 2.34 -7.34
C ILE A 35 4.38 3.64 -7.90
N SER A 36 5.21 4.66 -8.11
CA SER A 36 4.76 5.98 -8.54
C SER A 36 4.84 6.21 -10.04
N GLY A 37 5.49 5.31 -10.79
CA GLY A 37 5.72 5.43 -12.21
C GLY A 37 7.13 5.94 -12.53
N PRO A 38 7.54 5.77 -13.80
CA PRO A 38 8.88 6.19 -14.22
C PRO A 38 9.04 7.70 -14.14
N ASP A 39 10.25 8.14 -13.86
CA ASP A 39 10.62 9.55 -13.80
C ASP A 39 12.02 9.71 -14.38
N SER A 40 12.24 10.80 -15.12
CA SER A 40 13.54 11.14 -15.64
C SER A 40 14.16 12.21 -14.76
N PRO A 41 15.32 11.92 -14.12
CA PRO A 41 16.00 12.93 -13.32
C PRO A 41 16.34 14.18 -14.16
N ASP A 42 16.39 15.33 -13.49
CA ASP A 42 16.79 16.56 -14.14
C ASP A 42 18.30 16.60 -14.39
N GLU A 43 18.81 17.73 -14.88
CA GLU A 43 20.25 17.91 -15.18
C GLU A 43 21.17 17.77 -13.96
N PHE A 44 20.59 17.88 -12.74
CA PHE A 44 21.31 17.71 -11.48
C PHE A 44 21.12 16.31 -10.88
N GLY A 45 20.45 15.41 -11.57
CA GLY A 45 20.18 14.07 -11.09
C GLY A 45 19.05 13.98 -10.10
N LEU A 46 18.23 15.03 -9.98
CA LEU A 46 17.11 15.07 -9.04
C LEU A 46 15.82 14.61 -9.71
N HIS A 47 15.11 13.72 -9.03
CA HIS A 47 13.78 13.27 -9.44
C HIS A 47 12.72 14.30 -9.09
N CYS A 48 11.55 14.20 -9.73
CA CYS A 48 10.44 15.10 -9.43
C CYS A 48 9.90 14.89 -8.01
N THR A 49 9.13 15.86 -7.52
CA THR A 49 8.56 15.82 -6.17
C THR A 49 7.71 14.57 -5.94
N ARG A 50 6.93 14.15 -6.95
CA ARG A 50 6.10 12.95 -6.87
C ARG A 50 6.93 11.69 -6.58
N PHE A 51 8.05 11.54 -7.28
CA PHE A 51 8.97 10.42 -7.09
C PHE A 51 9.61 10.45 -5.71
N GLN A 52 10.08 11.63 -5.29
CA GLN A 52 10.68 11.81 -3.96
C GLN A 52 9.68 11.51 -2.84
N SER A 53 8.43 11.92 -3.00
CA SER A 53 7.37 11.65 -2.02
C SER A 53 7.09 10.16 -1.89
N CYS A 54 7.12 9.42 -2.99
CA CYS A 54 6.96 7.98 -2.96
C CYS A 54 8.09 7.29 -2.20
N PHE A 55 9.34 7.68 -2.46
CA PHE A 55 10.48 7.15 -1.71
C PHE A 55 10.34 7.45 -0.21
N SER A 56 9.95 8.67 0.13
CA SER A 56 9.71 9.06 1.52
C SER A 56 8.60 8.24 2.17
N THR A 57 7.58 7.88 1.42
CA THR A 57 6.50 6.99 1.90
C THR A 57 7.05 5.62 2.27
N MET A 58 7.95 5.08 1.45
CA MET A 58 8.62 3.81 1.75
C MET A 58 9.40 3.88 3.06
N ILE A 59 10.18 4.94 3.24
CA ILE A 59 10.95 5.15 4.47
C ILE A 59 10.01 5.31 5.67
N TRP A 60 8.94 6.06 5.51
CA TRP A 60 7.96 6.25 6.58
C TRP A 60 7.33 4.92 7.02
N LEU A 61 7.00 4.04 6.08
CA LEU A 61 6.47 2.72 6.40
C LEU A 61 7.47 1.88 7.19
N ALA A 62 8.77 2.00 6.88
CA ALA A 62 9.81 1.32 7.64
C ALA A 62 9.95 1.92 9.04
N GLU A 63 9.95 3.23 9.15
CA GLU A 63 10.07 3.93 10.44
C GLU A 63 8.89 3.65 11.36
N THR A 64 7.70 3.48 10.80
CA THR A 64 6.49 3.17 11.57
C THR A 64 6.31 1.67 11.81
N GLY A 65 7.21 0.84 11.29
CA GLY A 65 7.25 -0.58 11.60
C GLY A 65 6.40 -1.48 10.74
N TYR A 66 5.91 -1.01 9.58
CA TYR A 66 5.10 -1.84 8.69
C TYR A 66 5.94 -2.68 7.74
N ILE A 67 7.14 -2.23 7.39
CA ILE A 67 8.05 -2.95 6.50
C ILE A 67 9.46 -2.94 7.09
N HIS A 68 10.29 -3.86 6.58
CA HIS A 68 11.72 -3.90 6.87
C HIS A 68 12.51 -3.81 5.57
N TYR A 69 13.70 -3.22 5.63
CA TYR A 69 14.64 -3.21 4.51
C TYR A 69 16.07 -3.15 5.06
N GLU A 70 17.06 -3.45 4.22
CA GLU A 70 18.47 -3.44 4.65
C GLU A 70 19.23 -2.22 4.17
N SER A 71 19.01 -1.79 2.93
CA SER A 71 19.76 -0.67 2.36
C SER A 71 18.93 0.06 1.30
N THR A 72 19.41 1.22 0.89
CA THR A 72 18.79 2.03 -0.15
C THR A 72 19.68 2.10 -1.38
N ILE A 73 19.07 2.28 -2.56
CA ILE A 73 19.76 2.53 -3.81
C ILE A 73 19.39 3.94 -4.27
N ARG A 74 20.25 4.92 -4.01
CA ARG A 74 20.20 6.30 -4.53
C ARG A 74 18.85 7.01 -4.39
N GLN A 75 18.04 6.73 -3.41
CA GLN A 75 16.66 7.24 -3.32
C GLN A 75 15.74 6.73 -4.44
N GLU A 76 16.12 5.67 -5.14
CA GLU A 76 15.35 5.06 -6.20
C GLU A 76 14.73 3.73 -5.81
N ALA A 77 15.29 3.06 -4.82
CA ALA A 77 14.83 1.74 -4.38
C ALA A 77 15.26 1.42 -2.96
N LEU A 78 14.57 0.46 -2.36
CA LEU A 78 14.98 -0.20 -1.12
C LEU A 78 15.35 -1.64 -1.42
N GLU A 79 16.42 -2.13 -0.82
CA GLU A 79 16.88 -3.50 -0.97
C GLU A 79 16.45 -4.37 0.20
N GLN A 80 16.18 -5.65 -0.08
CA GLN A 80 15.81 -6.64 0.90
C GLN A 80 14.58 -6.22 1.71
N VAL A 81 13.52 -5.86 0.99
CA VAL A 81 12.27 -5.36 1.58
C VAL A 81 11.30 -6.49 1.81
N THR A 82 10.68 -6.50 2.96
CA THR A 82 9.58 -7.42 3.28
C THR A 82 8.63 -6.75 4.27
N LEU A 83 7.40 -7.28 4.34
CA LEU A 83 6.47 -6.85 5.37
C LEU A 83 7.01 -7.28 6.74
N SER A 84 6.83 -6.42 7.74
CA SER A 84 7.04 -6.80 9.13
C SER A 84 5.86 -7.66 9.60
N HIS A 85 5.96 -8.21 10.81
CA HIS A 85 4.83 -8.91 11.43
C HIS A 85 3.61 -7.99 11.51
N LYS A 86 3.82 -6.73 11.89
CA LYS A 86 2.75 -5.72 11.97
C LYS A 86 2.11 -5.50 10.60
N GLY A 87 2.92 -5.31 9.55
CA GLY A 87 2.43 -5.09 8.19
C GLY A 87 1.68 -6.29 7.64
N PHE A 88 2.24 -7.48 7.81
CA PHE A 88 1.58 -8.71 7.37
C PHE A 88 0.26 -8.92 8.10
N THR A 89 0.25 -8.76 9.42
CA THR A 89 -0.95 -8.97 10.22
C THR A 89 -2.06 -7.99 9.82
N ALA A 90 -1.72 -6.73 9.57
CA ALA A 90 -2.69 -5.73 9.15
C ALA A 90 -3.36 -6.11 7.82
N LEU A 91 -2.59 -6.67 6.87
CA LEU A 91 -3.10 -7.05 5.56
C LEU A 91 -3.83 -8.38 5.55
N TYR A 92 -3.36 -9.33 6.34
CA TYR A 92 -3.97 -10.66 6.42
C TYR A 92 -5.25 -10.65 7.24
N TRP A 93 -5.33 -9.78 8.25
CA TRP A 93 -6.45 -9.74 9.18
C TRP A 93 -7.73 -9.25 8.51
N ARG A 94 -8.86 -9.71 9.03
CA ARG A 94 -10.17 -9.28 8.54
C ARG A 94 -10.58 -7.96 9.17
N LEU A 95 -11.27 -7.15 8.39
CA LEU A 95 -11.92 -5.95 8.90
C LEU A 95 -13.25 -6.34 9.56
N ASP A 96 -13.59 -5.64 10.64
CA ASP A 96 -14.89 -5.81 11.29
C ASP A 96 -16.01 -5.28 10.37
N LEU A 97 -17.23 -5.79 10.57
CA LEU A 97 -18.40 -5.39 9.78
C LEU A 97 -18.63 -3.88 9.82
N GLU A 98 -18.36 -3.24 10.97
CA GLU A 98 -18.50 -1.79 11.12
C GLU A 98 -17.47 -1.05 10.25
N GLU A 99 -16.26 -1.55 10.17
CA GLU A 99 -15.21 -0.99 9.30
C GLU A 99 -15.55 -1.16 7.83
N LEU A 100 -16.22 -2.27 7.49
CA LEU A 100 -16.65 -2.56 6.13
C LEU A 100 -17.83 -1.69 5.67
N SER A 101 -18.61 -1.15 6.58
CA SER A 101 -19.81 -0.38 6.24
C SER A 101 -19.51 0.89 5.45
N GLY A 102 -18.30 1.43 5.58
CA GLY A 102 -17.86 2.60 4.83
C GLY A 102 -17.17 2.26 3.51
N ILE A 103 -16.96 0.98 3.23
CA ILE A 103 -16.24 0.51 2.04
C ILE A 103 -17.25 -0.20 1.15
N ALA A 104 -17.35 0.22 -0.12
CA ALA A 104 -18.27 -0.41 -1.09
C ALA A 104 -17.75 -1.82 -1.42
N VAL A 105 -18.18 -2.80 -0.65
CA VAL A 105 -18.01 -4.21 -0.98
C VAL A 105 -19.28 -4.66 -1.68
N ASP A 106 -19.14 -5.41 -2.77
CA ASP A 106 -20.27 -6.03 -3.46
C ASP A 106 -20.90 -7.07 -2.53
N ALA A 107 -21.75 -6.58 -1.61
CA ALA A 107 -22.40 -7.41 -0.60
C ALA A 107 -23.53 -8.29 -1.16
N ASP A 108 -23.89 -8.11 -2.45
CA ASP A 108 -25.03 -8.77 -3.07
C ASP A 108 -24.75 -10.17 -3.61
N LYS A 109 -23.52 -10.67 -3.45
CA LYS A 109 -23.20 -12.03 -3.88
C LYS A 109 -23.28 -12.98 -2.70
N GLU A 110 -24.22 -13.90 -2.75
CA GLU A 110 -24.24 -15.03 -1.84
C GLU A 110 -23.03 -15.91 -2.16
N LEU A 111 -21.94 -15.69 -1.44
CA LEU A 111 -20.72 -16.45 -1.61
C LEU A 111 -20.59 -17.48 -0.49
N PRO A 112 -19.95 -18.63 -0.76
CA PRO A 112 -19.64 -19.58 0.30
C PRO A 112 -18.84 -18.92 1.44
N PRO A 113 -19.02 -19.36 2.70
CA PRO A 113 -18.34 -18.73 3.84
C PRO A 113 -16.81 -18.61 3.67
N SER A 114 -16.15 -19.59 3.07
CA SER A 114 -14.71 -19.54 2.82
C SER A 114 -14.33 -18.42 1.85
N VAL A 115 -15.16 -18.17 0.85
CA VAL A 115 -14.94 -17.09 -0.12
C VAL A 115 -15.25 -15.74 0.51
N GLN A 116 -16.32 -15.66 1.33
CA GLN A 116 -16.62 -14.44 2.09
C GLN A 116 -15.48 -14.05 3.00
N GLU A 117 -14.83 -15.03 3.62
CA GLU A 117 -13.67 -14.79 4.46
C GLU A 117 -12.51 -14.18 3.68
N THR A 118 -12.25 -14.67 2.48
CA THR A 118 -11.23 -14.13 1.60
C THR A 118 -11.56 -12.68 1.21
N TYR A 119 -12.82 -12.40 0.86
CA TYR A 119 -13.25 -11.07 0.47
C TYR A 119 -13.25 -10.07 1.63
N ALA A 120 -13.31 -10.55 2.87
CA ALA A 120 -13.26 -9.68 4.05
C ALA A 120 -11.82 -9.35 4.48
N SER A 121 -10.79 -9.96 3.87
CA SER A 121 -9.41 -9.66 4.22
C SER A 121 -9.00 -8.26 3.78
N SER A 122 -8.15 -7.62 4.57
CA SER A 122 -7.68 -6.27 4.27
C SER A 122 -6.93 -6.19 2.95
N ILE A 123 -6.13 -7.21 2.62
CA ILE A 123 -5.40 -7.22 1.34
C ILE A 123 -6.35 -7.27 0.14
N TYR A 124 -7.45 -8.02 0.25
CA TYR A 124 -8.45 -8.05 -0.81
C TYR A 124 -9.05 -6.66 -1.02
N LEU A 125 -9.39 -5.97 0.05
CA LEU A 125 -9.96 -4.63 0.00
C LEU A 125 -8.98 -3.62 -0.58
N VAL A 126 -7.68 -3.74 -0.25
CA VAL A 126 -6.64 -2.90 -0.85
C VAL A 126 -6.60 -3.09 -2.36
N ARG A 127 -6.61 -4.35 -2.82
CA ARG A 127 -6.60 -4.66 -4.26
C ARG A 127 -7.84 -4.15 -4.97
N GLN A 128 -9.00 -4.28 -4.35
CA GLN A 128 -10.26 -3.77 -4.91
C GLN A 128 -10.25 -2.25 -5.02
N ALA A 129 -9.77 -1.57 -3.99
CA ALA A 129 -9.67 -0.11 -4.01
C ALA A 129 -8.74 0.37 -5.12
N LEU A 130 -7.59 -0.30 -5.31
CA LEU A 130 -6.65 0.03 -6.38
C LEU A 130 -7.26 -0.18 -7.76
N LYS A 131 -8.03 -1.26 -7.95
CA LYS A 131 -8.71 -1.54 -9.22
C LYS A 131 -9.78 -0.52 -9.54
N SER A 132 -10.47 -0.01 -8.52
CA SER A 132 -11.53 0.98 -8.70
C SER A 132 -10.98 2.33 -9.17
N GLY A 133 -9.72 2.63 -8.86
CA GLY A 133 -9.10 3.92 -9.16
C GLY A 133 -9.64 5.07 -8.32
N SER A 134 -10.52 4.79 -7.34
CA SER A 134 -11.11 5.81 -6.48
C SER A 134 -10.15 6.20 -5.36
N SER A 135 -9.72 7.46 -5.35
CA SER A 135 -8.85 7.98 -4.29
C SER A 135 -9.51 7.89 -2.93
N HIS A 136 -10.82 8.09 -2.86
CA HIS A 136 -11.59 8.01 -1.62
C HIS A 136 -11.60 6.57 -1.07
N ALA A 137 -11.83 5.57 -1.92
CA ALA A 137 -11.84 4.17 -1.50
C ALA A 137 -10.45 3.74 -1.00
N ILE A 138 -9.41 4.13 -1.71
CA ILE A 138 -8.02 3.83 -1.32
C ILE A 138 -7.71 4.46 0.04
N GLU A 139 -8.05 5.72 0.21
CA GLU A 139 -7.83 6.44 1.48
C GLU A 139 -8.52 5.75 2.64
N GLN A 140 -9.78 5.35 2.48
CA GLN A 140 -10.53 4.68 3.54
C GLN A 140 -9.91 3.36 3.96
N VAL A 141 -9.53 2.53 2.99
CA VAL A 141 -8.93 1.22 3.28
C VAL A 141 -7.58 1.41 3.97
N VAL A 142 -6.72 2.29 3.47
CA VAL A 142 -5.40 2.50 4.04
C VAL A 142 -5.50 3.12 5.44
N GLN A 143 -6.39 4.08 5.65
CA GLN A 143 -6.61 4.64 6.99
C GLN A 143 -7.01 3.57 7.99
N THR A 144 -7.89 2.67 7.60
CA THR A 144 -8.30 1.56 8.45
C THR A 144 -7.13 0.65 8.80
N LEU A 145 -6.27 0.34 7.81
CA LEU A 145 -5.07 -0.46 8.03
C LEU A 145 -4.10 0.20 9.00
N LEU A 146 -3.86 1.49 8.82
CA LEU A 146 -2.86 2.21 9.61
C LEU A 146 -3.31 2.49 11.05
N ARG A 147 -4.59 2.34 11.35
CA ARG A 147 -5.10 2.47 12.72
C ARG A 147 -4.80 1.26 13.59
N LYS A 148 -4.51 0.14 12.98
CA LYS A 148 -4.18 -1.10 13.69
C LYS A 148 -2.68 -1.17 13.91
#